data_8766ee48349b20d5b9effafcb8ab304e
#
_entry.id   8766ee48349b20d5b9effafcb8ab304e
#
_cell.length_a   1.000
_cell.length_b   1.000
_cell.length_c   1.000
_cell.angle_alpha   90.00
_cell.angle_beta   90.00
_cell.angle_gamma   90.00
#
_symmetry.space_group_name_H-M   'P 1'
#
loop_
_entity.id
_entity.type
_entity.pdbx_description
1 polymer ?
#
loop_
_entity_poly.entity_id
_entity_poly.type
_entity_poly.pdbx_seq_one_letter_code
_entity_poly.pdbx_strand_id
1 'polypeptide(L)' 'MPDLSRMRNDYSLGQLHEDDLAPTWVEQFDRWFGDVVAAELPEPNAVVLATADTDGAPDARVVLM' A
#
# COMPACT_ATOMS: atom_id res chain seq x y z
N MET A 1 14.82 23.10 -9.88
CA MET A 1 13.95 21.98 -9.48
C MET A 1 14.69 20.67 -9.71
N PRO A 2 14.66 19.71 -8.78
CA PRO A 2 15.29 18.42 -9.01
C PRO A 2 14.65 17.71 -10.21
N ASP A 3 15.48 16.93 -10.90
CA ASP A 3 14.99 16.10 -12.01
C ASP A 3 14.34 14.83 -11.45
N LEU A 4 13.02 14.82 -11.43
CA LEU A 4 12.23 13.72 -10.86
C LEU A 4 12.40 12.41 -11.63
N SER A 5 12.79 12.47 -12.90
CA SER A 5 12.99 11.25 -13.70
C SER A 5 14.15 10.41 -13.20
N ARG A 6 15.13 11.04 -12.53
CA ARG A 6 16.29 10.35 -11.95
C ARG A 6 16.01 9.74 -10.58
N MET A 7 14.83 10.02 -10.00
CA MET A 7 14.43 9.48 -8.71
C MET A 7 13.69 8.15 -8.85
N ARG A 8 13.46 7.68 -10.08
CA ARG A 8 12.80 6.41 -10.31
C ARG A 8 13.73 5.27 -9.96
N ASN A 9 13.24 4.36 -9.12
CA ASN A 9 13.96 3.15 -8.74
C ASN A 9 13.33 1.94 -9.42
N ASP A 10 14.17 0.93 -9.72
CA ASP A 10 13.69 -0.37 -10.13
C ASP A 10 13.26 -1.15 -8.87
N TYR A 11 11.99 -1.54 -8.81
CA TYR A 11 11.45 -2.31 -7.71
C TYR A 11 11.40 -3.78 -8.09
N SER A 12 12.48 -4.51 -7.77
CA SER A 12 12.65 -5.92 -8.14
C SER A 12 12.63 -6.86 -6.95
N LEU A 13 12.34 -6.35 -5.73
CA LEU A 13 12.38 -7.16 -4.51
C LEU A 13 11.21 -8.15 -4.39
N GLY A 14 10.13 -7.91 -5.11
CA GLY A 14 8.99 -8.80 -5.09
C GLY A 14 8.09 -8.54 -6.28
N GLN A 15 7.28 -9.52 -6.61
CA GLN A 15 6.29 -9.45 -7.68
C GLN A 15 4.98 -10.03 -7.19
N LEU A 16 3.87 -9.51 -7.71
CA LEU A 16 2.55 -10.03 -7.43
C LEU A 16 2.04 -10.77 -8.66
N HIS A 17 1.98 -12.08 -8.56
CA HIS A 17 1.40 -12.95 -9.58
C HIS A 17 0.03 -13.44 -9.10
N GLU A 18 -0.90 -13.60 -10.04
CA GLU A 18 -2.25 -14.07 -9.71
C GLU A 18 -2.24 -15.43 -9.02
N ASP A 19 -1.31 -16.31 -9.41
CA ASP A 19 -1.18 -17.66 -8.85
C ASP A 19 -0.71 -17.64 -7.39
N ASP A 20 -0.11 -16.55 -6.95
CA ASP A 20 0.44 -16.39 -5.59
C ASP A 20 -0.55 -15.70 -4.65
N LEU A 21 -1.72 -15.30 -5.15
CA LEU A 21 -2.73 -14.66 -4.32
C LEU A 21 -3.33 -15.65 -3.32
N ALA A 22 -3.58 -15.16 -2.11
CA ALA A 22 -4.29 -15.96 -1.10
C ALA A 22 -5.75 -16.18 -1.52
N PRO A 23 -6.40 -17.25 -0.99
CA PRO A 23 -7.79 -17.55 -1.35
C PRO A 23 -8.79 -16.46 -0.99
N THR A 24 -8.52 -15.67 0.07
CA THR A 24 -9.40 -14.60 0.53
C THR A 24 -8.62 -13.30 0.67
N TRP A 25 -9.35 -12.18 0.62
CA TRP A 25 -8.72 -10.88 0.81
C TRP A 25 -8.16 -10.70 2.24
N VAL A 26 -8.79 -11.32 3.23
CA VAL A 26 -8.32 -11.25 4.62
C VAL A 26 -6.95 -11.92 4.75
N GLU A 27 -6.79 -13.10 4.17
CA GLU A 27 -5.52 -13.83 4.17
C GLU A 27 -4.45 -13.07 3.40
N GLN A 28 -4.83 -12.46 2.26
CA GLN A 28 -3.88 -11.66 1.47
C GLN A 28 -3.43 -10.42 2.24
N PHE A 29 -4.36 -9.73 2.89
CA PHE A 29 -4.04 -8.58 3.73
C PHE A 29 -3.12 -8.99 4.89
N ASP A 30 -3.39 -10.11 5.54
CA ASP A 30 -2.59 -10.60 6.64
C ASP A 30 -1.14 -10.88 6.21
N ARG A 31 -0.95 -11.48 5.03
CA ARG A 31 0.39 -11.70 4.47
C ARG A 31 1.11 -10.38 4.22
N TRP A 32 0.45 -9.43 3.57
CA TRP A 32 1.05 -8.13 3.27
C TRP A 32 1.38 -7.35 4.54
N PHE A 33 0.48 -7.37 5.51
CA PHE A 33 0.72 -6.68 6.77
C PHE A 33 1.90 -7.32 7.53
N GLY A 34 2.00 -8.64 7.49
CA GLY A 34 3.14 -9.36 8.04
C GLY A 34 4.46 -8.95 7.38
N ASP A 35 4.47 -8.79 6.06
CA ASP A 35 5.65 -8.33 5.32
C ASP A 35 6.05 -6.91 5.72
N VAL A 36 5.08 -6.03 5.89
CA VAL A 36 5.32 -4.65 6.31
C VAL A 36 5.91 -4.60 7.72
N VAL A 37 5.37 -5.39 8.63
CA VAL A 37 5.90 -5.47 10.01
C VAL A 37 7.32 -6.05 10.00
N ALA A 38 7.56 -7.11 9.22
CA ALA A 38 8.88 -7.74 9.12
C ALA A 38 9.92 -6.79 8.50
N ALA A 39 9.49 -5.88 7.63
CA ALA A 39 10.37 -4.86 7.03
C ALA A 39 10.70 -3.72 8.00
N GLU A 40 10.13 -3.72 9.20
CA GLU A 40 10.38 -2.72 10.24
C GLU A 40 10.07 -1.29 9.79
N LEU A 41 9.03 -1.12 8.96
CA LEU A 41 8.60 0.20 8.53
C LEU A 41 7.98 0.96 9.70
N PRO A 42 8.20 2.29 9.79
CA PRO A 42 7.54 3.09 10.83
C PRO A 42 6.04 3.12 10.61
N GLU A 43 5.28 3.04 11.68
CA GLU A 43 3.81 3.07 11.65
C GLU A 43 3.22 2.13 10.59
N PRO A 44 3.45 0.81 10.72
CA PRO A 44 2.98 -0.15 9.71
C PRO A 44 1.46 -0.20 9.58
N ASN A 45 0.73 0.30 10.57
CA ASN A 45 -0.73 0.38 10.57
C ASN A 45 -1.28 1.70 10.02
N ALA A 46 -0.42 2.57 9.48
CA ALA A 46 -0.86 3.80 8.82
C ALA A 46 -1.40 3.46 7.43
N VAL A 47 -2.57 3.99 7.12
CA VAL A 47 -3.23 3.80 5.83
C VAL A 47 -3.81 5.11 5.34
N VAL A 48 -3.97 5.24 4.04
CA VAL A 48 -4.69 6.36 3.44
C VAL A 48 -6.16 5.95 3.29
N LEU A 49 -7.04 6.67 3.97
CA LEU A 49 -8.46 6.51 3.82
C LEU A 49 -8.95 7.51 2.78
N ALA A 50 -9.45 7.01 1.67
CA ALA A 50 -9.97 7.82 0.59
C ALA A 50 -11.49 7.69 0.54
N THR A 51 -12.17 8.82 0.43
CA THR A 51 -13.63 8.86 0.36
C THR A 51 -14.05 9.81 -0.76
N ALA A 52 -15.29 9.68 -1.20
CA ALA A 52 -15.91 10.62 -2.12
C ALA A 52 -17.32 10.94 -1.59
N ASP A 53 -17.72 12.21 -1.72
CA ASP A 53 -19.08 12.60 -1.34
C ASP A 53 -20.09 12.27 -2.46
N THR A 54 -21.32 12.64 -2.24
CA THR A 54 -22.41 12.37 -3.21
C THR A 54 -22.23 13.12 -4.52
N ASP A 55 -21.45 14.18 -4.53
CA ASP A 55 -21.12 14.95 -5.74
C ASP A 55 -19.86 14.41 -6.43
N GLY A 56 -19.24 13.38 -5.88
CA GLY A 56 -18.04 12.80 -6.43
C GLY A 56 -16.75 13.52 -6.04
N ALA A 57 -16.80 14.47 -5.12
CA ALA A 57 -15.60 15.17 -4.68
C ALA A 57 -14.74 14.23 -3.81
N PRO A 58 -13.48 13.97 -4.21
CA PRO A 58 -12.62 13.07 -3.45
C PRO A 58 -11.98 13.77 -2.25
N ASP A 59 -11.69 12.99 -1.24
CA ASP A 59 -10.93 13.40 -0.07
C ASP A 59 -10.09 12.23 0.40
N ALA A 60 -8.91 12.51 0.94
CA ALA A 60 -8.01 11.48 1.42
C ALA A 60 -7.27 11.96 2.65
N ARG A 61 -7.08 11.05 3.60
CA ARG A 61 -6.38 11.34 4.85
C ARG A 61 -5.65 10.12 5.36
N VAL A 62 -4.57 10.34 6.09
CA VAL A 62 -3.85 9.25 6.75
C VAL A 62 -4.53 8.96 8.09
N VAL A 63 -4.83 7.70 8.31
CA VAL A 63 -5.39 7.23 9.58
C VAL A 63 -4.60 6.01 10.04
N LEU A 64 -4.73 5.66 11.31
CA LEU A 64 -4.13 4.44 11.86
C LEU A 64 -5.19 3.37 12.03
N MET A 65 -4.86 2.17 11.58
CA MET A 65 -5.72 1.01 11.85
C MET A 65 -5.61 0.58 13.31
#